data_9366fc1534d5fbc0cc4b424d75a86f44
#
_entry.id   9366fc1534d5fbc0cc4b424d75a86f44
#
_cell.length_a   1.000
_cell.length_b   1.000
_cell.length_c   1.000
_cell.angle_alpha   90.00
_cell.angle_beta   90.00
_cell.angle_gamma   90.00
#
_symmetry.space_group_name_H-M   'P 1'
#
loop_
_entity.id
_entity.type
_entity.pdbx_description
1 polymer ?
#
loop_
_entity_poly.entity_id
_entity_poly.type
_entity_poly.pdbx_seq_one_letter_code
_entity_poly.pdbx_strand_id
1 'polypeptide(L)'
;MPPSSVRVLTQLDFNRFAALSHDDNPIHCDPAFAKTTHFGATVAHGMFLFSLLGAQITRSFAQPVLPITQTLMFPRPTFVADSVVAALALQPSPGPGAVALDTEVRCLPRTGDALSDPAAQVTAHGQAHVLLDATAAGLADASASMFAADAVQPPGDAALYRLRVGQSARTTRAFTTADIDEYAALSGDGNPFFTDTAFARSRGFDGALVPLPLLGGMFSDLLGTRLPGRGTGWMKQALRLCSAAHVGEPLTASVRIVRLRADKELVNLAADVHGADGRIVVQGESLVLVRNLEDKRTEIAA
;
A
#
# COMPACT_ATOMS: atom_id res chain seq x y z
N MET A 1 -14.95 15.61 10.23
CA MET A 1 -13.53 15.26 10.17
C MET A 1 -12.68 16.51 10.14
N PRO A 2 -11.47 16.52 10.74
CA PRO A 2 -10.59 17.69 10.67
C PRO A 2 -10.21 17.97 9.21
N PRO A 3 -9.94 19.24 8.86
CA PRO A 3 -9.53 19.58 7.51
C PRO A 3 -8.22 18.85 7.15
N SER A 4 -8.16 18.37 5.93
CA SER A 4 -6.96 17.74 5.39
C SER A 4 -5.88 18.79 5.14
N SER A 5 -4.65 18.52 5.55
CA SER A 5 -3.51 19.41 5.24
C SER A 5 -3.03 19.17 3.82
N VAL A 6 -2.74 20.27 3.12
CA VAL A 6 -2.05 20.21 1.83
C VAL A 6 -0.59 19.83 2.05
N ARG A 7 -0.07 18.90 1.24
CA ARG A 7 1.33 18.53 1.23
C ARG A 7 1.91 18.66 -0.18
N VAL A 8 3.01 19.37 -0.30
CA VAL A 8 3.83 19.38 -1.52
C VAL A 8 4.79 18.19 -1.47
N LEU A 9 4.74 17.33 -2.47
CA LEU A 9 5.61 16.15 -2.55
C LEU A 9 6.97 16.54 -3.09
N THR A 10 8.02 16.05 -2.45
CA THR A 10 9.41 16.34 -2.83
C THR A 10 10.14 15.07 -3.29
N GLN A 11 11.23 15.22 -4.05
CA GLN A 11 12.08 14.09 -4.40
C GLN A 11 12.69 13.44 -3.14
N LEU A 12 12.94 14.24 -2.10
CA LEU A 12 13.41 13.70 -0.82
C LEU A 12 12.38 12.77 -0.17
N ASP A 13 11.08 13.10 -0.25
CA ASP A 13 10.02 12.21 0.26
C ASP A 13 10.05 10.86 -0.46
N PHE A 14 10.22 10.86 -1.78
CA PHE A 14 10.27 9.63 -2.58
C PHE A 14 11.50 8.79 -2.24
N ASN A 15 12.67 9.44 -2.10
CA ASN A 15 13.91 8.76 -1.73
C ASN A 15 13.84 8.17 -0.31
N ARG A 16 13.23 8.90 0.64
CA ARG A 16 13.01 8.41 2.01
C ARG A 16 12.07 7.20 2.01
N PHE A 17 10.98 7.26 1.26
CA PHE A 17 10.05 6.12 1.17
C PHE A 17 10.69 4.93 0.45
N ALA A 18 11.51 5.16 -0.58
CA ALA A 18 12.27 4.10 -1.25
C ALA A 18 13.21 3.38 -0.27
N ALA A 19 13.96 4.13 0.55
CA ALA A 19 14.82 3.57 1.58
C ALA A 19 14.01 2.77 2.62
N LEU A 20 12.84 3.29 3.01
CA LEU A 20 11.96 2.69 4.00
C LEU A 20 11.24 1.44 3.49
N SER A 21 10.84 1.39 2.21
CA SER A 21 10.14 0.26 1.58
C SER A 21 11.08 -0.74 0.91
N HIS A 22 12.34 -0.36 0.64
CA HIS A 22 13.31 -1.04 -0.22
C HIS A 22 12.90 -1.07 -1.71
N ASP A 23 11.88 -0.32 -2.10
CA ASP A 23 11.49 -0.16 -3.51
C ASP A 23 12.32 0.96 -4.15
N ASP A 24 13.49 0.59 -4.63
CA ASP A 24 14.43 1.49 -5.29
C ASP A 24 14.21 1.62 -6.80
N ASN A 25 12.99 1.30 -7.27
CA ASN A 25 12.66 1.44 -8.69
C ASN A 25 12.98 2.87 -9.17
N PRO A 26 13.83 3.04 -10.21
CA PRO A 26 14.31 4.35 -10.62
C PRO A 26 13.22 5.31 -11.09
N ILE A 27 12.03 4.82 -11.42
CA ILE A 27 10.89 5.72 -11.71
C ILE A 27 10.50 6.60 -10.52
N HIS A 28 10.85 6.19 -9.30
CA HIS A 28 10.60 6.94 -8.07
C HIS A 28 11.80 7.76 -7.62
N CYS A 29 13.02 7.23 -7.82
CA CYS A 29 14.23 7.72 -7.15
C CYS A 29 15.21 8.46 -8.07
N ASP A 30 15.14 8.23 -9.39
CA ASP A 30 16.07 8.81 -10.36
C ASP A 30 15.34 9.74 -11.33
N PRO A 31 15.43 11.06 -11.14
CA PRO A 31 14.80 12.02 -12.06
C PRO A 31 15.32 11.95 -13.50
N ALA A 32 16.60 11.58 -13.70
CA ALA A 32 17.18 11.46 -15.03
C ALA A 32 16.59 10.25 -15.76
N PHE A 33 16.48 9.12 -15.08
CA PHE A 33 15.81 7.93 -15.60
C PHE A 33 14.31 8.21 -15.85
N ALA A 34 13.60 8.74 -14.87
CA ALA A 34 12.15 8.99 -14.97
C ALA A 34 11.80 9.91 -16.15
N LYS A 35 12.66 10.86 -16.48
CA LYS A 35 12.50 11.75 -17.63
C LYS A 35 12.54 11.02 -18.98
N THR A 36 13.18 9.85 -19.06
CA THR A 36 13.22 9.03 -20.27
C THR A 36 12.01 8.12 -20.42
N THR A 37 11.19 7.99 -19.37
CA THR A 37 9.97 7.18 -19.37
C THR A 37 8.77 7.98 -19.88
N HIS A 38 7.66 7.29 -20.11
CA HIS A 38 6.39 7.96 -20.46
C HIS A 38 5.85 8.87 -19.34
N PHE A 39 6.35 8.76 -18.12
CA PHE A 39 5.99 9.66 -17.01
C PHE A 39 6.63 11.04 -17.14
N GLY A 40 7.85 11.15 -17.70
CA GLY A 40 8.56 12.42 -17.88
C GLY A 40 9.11 13.05 -16.58
N ALA A 41 8.73 12.53 -15.42
CA ALA A 41 9.19 12.94 -14.10
C ALA A 41 9.05 11.78 -13.11
N THR A 42 9.69 11.89 -11.93
CA THR A 42 9.53 10.89 -10.88
C THR A 42 8.11 10.88 -10.32
N VAL A 43 7.60 9.68 -10.04
CA VAL A 43 6.26 9.44 -9.51
C VAL A 43 6.32 8.92 -8.08
N ALA A 44 5.32 9.24 -7.29
CA ALA A 44 5.20 8.76 -5.92
C ALA A 44 4.95 7.24 -5.89
N HIS A 45 5.53 6.55 -4.91
CA HIS A 45 5.13 5.18 -4.59
C HIS A 45 3.66 5.14 -4.16
N GLY A 46 2.91 4.17 -4.65
CA GLY A 46 1.50 4.01 -4.24
C GLY A 46 1.33 3.84 -2.73
N MET A 47 2.26 3.13 -2.09
CA MET A 47 2.23 2.92 -0.64
C MET A 47 2.65 4.16 0.16
N PHE A 48 3.41 5.08 -0.43
CA PHE A 48 3.63 6.40 0.17
C PHE A 48 2.32 7.21 0.19
N LEU A 49 1.55 7.21 -0.89
CA LEU A 49 0.23 7.85 -0.90
C LEU A 49 -0.71 7.19 0.13
N PHE A 50 -0.64 5.87 0.29
CA PHE A 50 -1.37 5.16 1.34
C PHE A 50 -0.94 5.60 2.74
N SER A 51 0.34 5.87 2.99
CA SER A 51 0.80 6.37 4.29
C SER A 51 0.20 7.74 4.64
N LEU A 52 -0.05 8.60 3.65
CA LEU A 52 -0.74 9.88 3.86
C LEU A 52 -2.22 9.68 4.21
N LEU A 53 -2.88 8.67 3.63
CA LEU A 53 -4.24 8.28 4.02
C LEU A 53 -4.26 7.74 5.46
N GLY A 54 -3.29 6.91 5.86
CA GLY A 54 -3.14 6.43 7.23
C GLY A 54 -3.03 7.57 8.23
N ALA A 55 -2.17 8.54 7.95
CA ALA A 55 -2.03 9.74 8.77
C ALA A 55 -3.33 10.56 8.86
N GLN A 56 -4.09 10.67 7.77
CA GLN A 56 -5.38 11.36 7.79
C GLN A 56 -6.43 10.58 8.59
N ILE A 57 -6.44 9.24 8.49
CA ILE A 57 -7.29 8.38 9.31
C ILE A 57 -6.97 8.60 10.78
N THR A 58 -5.71 8.48 11.18
CA THR A 58 -5.28 8.70 12.58
C THR A 58 -5.73 10.05 13.13
N ARG A 59 -5.59 11.13 12.35
CA ARG A 59 -6.02 12.48 12.77
C ARG A 59 -7.54 12.67 12.81
N SER A 60 -8.30 11.83 12.13
CA SER A 60 -9.76 12.01 11.99
C SER A 60 -10.57 11.44 13.15
N PHE A 61 -9.94 10.68 14.04
CA PHE A 61 -10.60 10.10 15.21
C PHE A 61 -9.99 10.65 16.50
N ALA A 62 -10.85 10.92 17.50
CA ALA A 62 -10.42 11.42 18.81
C ALA A 62 -9.63 10.36 19.61
N GLN A 63 -9.86 9.10 19.32
CA GLN A 63 -9.19 7.96 19.95
C GLN A 63 -8.39 7.19 18.89
N PRO A 64 -7.31 6.49 19.28
CA PRO A 64 -6.53 5.69 18.37
C PRO A 64 -7.38 4.60 17.70
N VAL A 65 -7.23 4.49 16.38
CA VAL A 65 -7.91 3.49 15.57
C VAL A 65 -6.89 2.62 14.84
N LEU A 66 -7.23 1.38 14.54
CA LEU A 66 -6.37 0.46 13.80
C LEU A 66 -6.95 0.19 12.42
N PRO A 67 -6.32 0.66 11.32
CA PRO A 67 -6.69 0.26 9.97
C PRO A 67 -6.46 -1.23 9.75
N ILE A 68 -7.50 -1.95 9.31
CA ILE A 68 -7.46 -3.41 9.11
C ILE A 68 -7.64 -3.82 7.66
N THR A 69 -8.26 -2.98 6.83
CA THR A 69 -8.31 -3.20 5.39
C THR A 69 -8.08 -1.89 4.65
N GLN A 70 -7.52 -2.00 3.46
CA GLN A 70 -7.45 -0.91 2.50
C GLN A 70 -7.49 -1.47 1.08
N THR A 71 -8.38 -0.95 0.26
CA THR A 71 -8.28 -1.05 -1.19
C THR A 71 -7.73 0.25 -1.75
N LEU A 72 -6.94 0.17 -2.80
CA LEU A 72 -6.35 1.32 -3.49
C LEU A 72 -6.44 1.10 -4.99
N MET A 73 -6.87 2.11 -5.71
CA MET A 73 -6.74 2.23 -7.16
C MET A 73 -5.90 3.46 -7.48
N PHE A 74 -5.05 3.36 -8.49
CA PHE A 74 -4.15 4.43 -8.92
C PHE A 74 -4.51 4.82 -10.37
N PRO A 75 -5.56 5.63 -10.57
CA PRO A 75 -6.03 5.98 -11.92
C PRO A 75 -5.07 6.92 -12.65
N ARG A 76 -4.22 7.64 -11.91
CA ARG A 76 -3.27 8.62 -12.44
C ARG A 76 -1.99 8.63 -11.62
N PRO A 77 -0.82 8.92 -12.21
CA PRO A 77 0.41 9.13 -11.46
C PRO A 77 0.32 10.41 -10.61
N THR A 78 1.03 10.40 -9.49
CA THR A 78 1.29 11.59 -8.67
C THR A 78 2.76 11.92 -8.77
N PHE A 79 3.10 13.13 -9.15
CA PHE A 79 4.47 13.53 -9.50
C PHE A 79 5.17 14.27 -8.36
N VAL A 80 6.49 14.35 -8.48
CA VAL A 80 7.27 15.31 -7.68
C VAL A 80 6.76 16.73 -7.92
N ALA A 81 6.72 17.55 -6.86
CA ALA A 81 6.17 18.90 -6.80
C ALA A 81 4.64 19.00 -6.90
N ASP A 82 3.91 17.91 -7.00
CA ASP A 82 2.47 17.96 -6.86
C ASP A 82 2.07 18.32 -5.42
N SER A 83 1.03 19.12 -5.31
CA SER A 83 0.35 19.40 -4.05
C SER A 83 -0.79 18.41 -3.87
N VAL A 84 -0.77 17.63 -2.80
CA VAL A 84 -1.76 16.58 -2.56
C VAL A 84 -2.51 16.79 -1.25
N VAL A 85 -3.73 16.26 -1.22
CA VAL A 85 -4.60 16.20 -0.04
C VAL A 85 -5.14 14.80 0.11
N ALA A 86 -5.08 14.27 1.34
CA ALA A 86 -5.76 13.02 1.71
C ALA A 86 -7.17 13.34 2.20
N ALA A 87 -8.20 12.82 1.56
CA ALA A 87 -9.60 13.03 1.90
C ALA A 87 -10.27 11.72 2.34
N LEU A 88 -11.20 11.82 3.29
CA LEU A 88 -11.95 10.70 3.84
C LEU A 88 -13.44 11.03 3.84
N ALA A 89 -14.28 10.04 3.54
CA ALA A 89 -15.72 10.12 3.71
C ALA A 89 -16.23 8.90 4.48
N LEU A 90 -17.07 9.13 5.49
CA LEU A 90 -17.70 8.06 6.26
C LEU A 90 -18.67 7.28 5.39
N GLN A 91 -18.64 5.96 5.52
CA GLN A 91 -19.56 5.02 4.91
C GLN A 91 -20.38 4.29 5.99
N PRO A 92 -21.49 3.65 5.66
CA PRO A 92 -22.23 2.81 6.59
C PRO A 92 -21.30 1.81 7.28
N SER A 93 -21.45 1.67 8.60
CA SER A 93 -20.59 0.76 9.38
C SER A 93 -20.74 -0.68 8.92
N PRO A 94 -19.64 -1.42 8.76
CA PRO A 94 -19.68 -2.84 8.41
C PRO A 94 -20.12 -3.72 9.58
N GLY A 95 -20.13 -3.19 10.81
CA GLY A 95 -20.50 -3.90 12.04
C GLY A 95 -20.06 -3.17 13.30
N PRO A 96 -20.40 -3.69 14.47
CA PRO A 96 -20.01 -3.10 15.75
C PRO A 96 -18.49 -2.91 15.88
N GLY A 97 -18.06 -1.76 16.40
CA GLY A 97 -16.63 -1.49 16.65
C GLY A 97 -15.76 -1.22 15.42
N ALA A 98 -16.36 -1.19 14.22
CA ALA A 98 -15.63 -0.87 12.99
C ALA A 98 -16.28 0.28 12.23
N VAL A 99 -15.47 1.03 11.49
CA VAL A 99 -15.91 2.13 10.61
C VAL A 99 -15.41 1.87 9.21
N ALA A 100 -16.27 2.07 8.22
CA ALA A 100 -15.90 2.08 6.81
C ALA A 100 -15.69 3.52 6.32
N LEU A 101 -14.65 3.70 5.50
CA LEU A 101 -14.25 4.98 4.96
C LEU A 101 -14.01 4.85 3.45
N ASP A 102 -14.55 5.78 2.66
CA ASP A 102 -13.95 6.04 1.35
C ASP A 102 -12.71 6.91 1.55
N THR A 103 -11.67 6.60 0.81
CA THR A 103 -10.35 7.24 0.93
C THR A 103 -9.92 7.75 -0.43
N GLU A 104 -9.40 8.98 -0.49
CA GLU A 104 -8.89 9.57 -1.73
C GLU A 104 -7.61 10.37 -1.46
N VAL A 105 -6.67 10.30 -2.40
CA VAL A 105 -5.60 11.28 -2.55
C VAL A 105 -5.90 12.10 -3.79
N ARG A 106 -6.01 13.41 -3.61
CA ARG A 106 -6.28 14.36 -4.68
C ARG A 106 -5.06 15.23 -4.92
N CYS A 107 -4.65 15.34 -6.17
CA CYS A 107 -3.67 16.31 -6.62
C CYS A 107 -4.40 17.61 -6.93
N LEU A 108 -3.91 18.70 -6.34
CA LEU A 108 -4.52 20.02 -6.48
C LEU A 108 -3.95 20.73 -7.70
N PRO A 109 -4.78 21.55 -8.39
CA PRO A 109 -4.25 22.46 -9.38
C PRO A 109 -3.29 23.47 -8.70
N ARG A 110 -2.33 23.95 -9.45
CA ARG A 110 -1.30 24.88 -8.91
C ARG A 110 -1.85 26.23 -8.43
N THR A 111 -3.16 26.49 -8.64
CA THR A 111 -3.88 27.71 -8.21
C THR A 111 -5.31 27.30 -7.83
N GLY A 112 -5.71 27.44 -6.55
CA GLY A 112 -7.08 27.20 -6.09
C GLY A 112 -7.22 26.58 -4.69
N ASP A 113 -8.42 26.60 -4.14
CA ASP A 113 -8.79 25.99 -2.86
C ASP A 113 -8.93 24.47 -2.98
N ALA A 114 -8.29 23.78 -2.05
CA ALA A 114 -7.86 22.40 -2.14
C ALA A 114 -8.95 21.32 -2.25
N LEU A 115 -10.09 21.46 -1.59
CA LEU A 115 -11.06 20.35 -1.43
C LEU A 115 -12.33 20.52 -2.27
N SER A 116 -12.67 21.74 -2.63
CA SER A 116 -13.86 22.06 -3.43
C SER A 116 -13.57 22.34 -4.90
N ASP A 117 -12.28 22.34 -5.30
CA ASP A 117 -11.91 22.64 -6.69
C ASP A 117 -12.26 21.44 -7.60
N PRO A 118 -13.19 21.62 -8.56
CA PRO A 118 -13.53 20.56 -9.53
C PRO A 118 -12.38 20.16 -10.43
N ALA A 119 -11.30 20.96 -10.49
CA ALA A 119 -10.06 20.64 -11.22
C ALA A 119 -9.09 19.74 -10.40
N ALA A 120 -9.34 19.50 -9.12
CA ALA A 120 -8.55 18.55 -8.33
C ALA A 120 -8.70 17.13 -8.88
N GLN A 121 -7.58 16.48 -9.16
CA GLN A 121 -7.56 15.17 -9.79
C GLN A 121 -7.33 14.07 -8.76
N VAL A 122 -8.20 13.06 -8.73
CA VAL A 122 -7.98 11.86 -7.91
C VAL A 122 -6.84 11.05 -8.49
N THR A 123 -5.78 10.84 -7.70
CA THR A 123 -4.59 10.06 -8.08
C THR A 123 -4.51 8.73 -7.35
N ALA A 124 -5.14 8.61 -6.18
CA ALA A 124 -5.40 7.33 -5.53
C ALA A 124 -6.79 7.38 -4.88
N HIS A 125 -7.52 6.26 -4.89
CA HIS A 125 -8.79 6.14 -4.18
C HIS A 125 -9.08 4.69 -3.80
N GLY A 126 -9.95 4.51 -2.82
CA GLY A 126 -10.41 3.20 -2.39
C GLY A 126 -11.23 3.26 -1.12
N GLN A 127 -11.23 2.15 -0.40
CA GLN A 127 -11.99 2.00 0.85
C GLN A 127 -11.12 1.43 1.95
N ALA A 128 -11.30 1.92 3.16
CA ALA A 128 -10.67 1.43 4.37
C ALA A 128 -11.72 0.95 5.37
N HIS A 129 -11.36 -0.10 6.13
CA HIS A 129 -12.03 -0.39 7.39
C HIS A 129 -11.06 -0.17 8.53
N VAL A 130 -11.53 0.46 9.60
CA VAL A 130 -10.77 0.74 10.81
C VAL A 130 -11.50 0.20 12.03
N LEU A 131 -10.77 -0.40 12.96
CA LEU A 131 -11.30 -0.78 14.26
C LEU A 131 -11.21 0.40 15.23
N LEU A 132 -12.34 0.69 15.89
CA LEU A 132 -12.40 1.58 17.03
C LEU A 132 -12.01 0.77 18.28
N ASP A 133 -11.34 1.42 19.24
CA ASP A 133 -10.90 0.75 20.49
C ASP A 133 -10.19 -0.60 20.26
N ALA A 134 -9.37 -0.66 19.22
CA ALA A 134 -8.75 -1.90 18.76
C ALA A 134 -7.97 -2.61 19.87
N THR A 135 -8.16 -3.93 19.94
CA THR A 135 -7.41 -4.85 20.80
C THR A 135 -6.91 -6.03 19.97
N ALA A 136 -5.95 -6.78 20.49
CA ALA A 136 -5.45 -7.98 19.82
C ALA A 136 -6.57 -9.01 19.58
N ALA A 137 -7.46 -9.23 20.55
CA ALA A 137 -8.62 -10.09 20.42
C ALA A 137 -9.61 -9.55 19.37
N GLY A 138 -9.91 -8.25 19.42
CA GLY A 138 -10.81 -7.60 18.46
C GLY A 138 -10.29 -7.65 17.02
N LEU A 139 -8.97 -7.58 16.81
CA LEU A 139 -8.37 -7.79 15.49
C LEU A 139 -8.57 -9.24 15.00
N ALA A 140 -8.38 -10.23 15.87
CA ALA A 140 -8.58 -11.63 15.52
C ALA A 140 -10.05 -11.91 15.13
N ASP A 141 -11.01 -11.38 15.89
CA ASP A 141 -12.44 -11.51 15.62
C ASP A 141 -12.85 -10.82 14.31
N ALA A 142 -12.37 -9.60 14.08
CA ALA A 142 -12.63 -8.87 12.85
C ALA A 142 -12.04 -9.59 11.64
N SER A 143 -10.84 -10.13 11.78
CA SER A 143 -10.19 -10.93 10.73
C SER A 143 -11.03 -12.16 10.39
N ALA A 144 -11.59 -12.87 11.35
CA ALA A 144 -12.41 -14.04 11.11
C ALA A 144 -13.77 -13.73 10.44
N SER A 145 -14.38 -12.58 10.77
CA SER A 145 -15.75 -12.25 10.35
C SER A 145 -15.85 -11.54 8.99
N MET A 146 -14.84 -10.77 8.59
CA MET A 146 -14.88 -9.91 7.40
C MET A 146 -14.54 -10.64 6.09
N PHE A 147 -14.22 -11.93 6.12
CA PHE A 147 -13.59 -12.60 4.99
C PHE A 147 -14.37 -13.82 4.54
N ALA A 148 -15.33 -13.56 3.64
CA ALA A 148 -15.86 -14.62 2.79
C ALA A 148 -14.76 -15.16 1.86
N ALA A 149 -14.82 -16.47 1.57
CA ALA A 149 -13.88 -17.10 0.65
C ALA A 149 -13.76 -16.32 -0.66
N ASP A 150 -12.52 -16.11 -1.10
CA ASP A 150 -12.24 -15.42 -2.35
C ASP A 150 -13.02 -16.06 -3.52
N ALA A 151 -13.67 -15.23 -4.32
CA ALA A 151 -14.36 -15.69 -5.52
C ALA A 151 -13.33 -16.35 -6.46
N VAL A 152 -13.64 -17.57 -6.93
CA VAL A 152 -12.81 -18.25 -7.92
C VAL A 152 -12.66 -17.35 -9.15
N GLN A 153 -11.45 -16.89 -9.40
CA GLN A 153 -11.17 -16.05 -10.57
C GLN A 153 -11.29 -16.90 -11.85
N PRO A 154 -11.88 -16.35 -12.92
CA PRO A 154 -11.94 -17.09 -14.18
C PRO A 154 -10.52 -17.35 -14.71
N PRO A 155 -10.32 -18.42 -15.48
CA PRO A 155 -9.02 -18.76 -16.04
C PRO A 155 -8.45 -17.60 -16.86
N GLY A 156 -7.14 -17.40 -16.76
CA GLY A 156 -6.40 -16.40 -17.53
C GLY A 156 -5.56 -17.05 -18.63
N ASP A 157 -4.80 -16.23 -19.34
CA ASP A 157 -3.87 -16.72 -20.36
C ASP A 157 -2.72 -17.51 -19.73
N ALA A 158 -2.18 -18.47 -20.49
CA ALA A 158 -1.10 -19.33 -20.00
C ALA A 158 0.23 -18.56 -19.80
N ALA A 159 0.45 -17.52 -20.61
CA ALA A 159 1.65 -16.69 -20.59
C ALA A 159 1.40 -15.26 -21.06
N LEU A 160 2.22 -14.34 -20.57
CA LEU A 160 2.31 -12.96 -21.04
C LEU A 160 3.78 -12.53 -20.95
N TYR A 161 4.44 -12.34 -22.11
CA TYR A 161 5.89 -12.17 -22.16
C TYR A 161 6.61 -13.36 -21.48
N ARG A 162 7.57 -13.11 -20.58
CA ARG A 162 8.23 -14.13 -19.75
C ARG A 162 7.39 -14.61 -18.55
N LEU A 163 6.23 -13.99 -18.32
CA LEU A 163 5.42 -14.25 -17.14
C LEU A 163 4.54 -15.49 -17.34
N ARG A 164 4.39 -16.28 -16.28
CA ARG A 164 3.56 -17.50 -16.21
C ARG A 164 2.75 -17.50 -14.92
N VAL A 165 1.56 -18.05 -14.97
CA VAL A 165 0.77 -18.32 -13.74
C VAL A 165 1.57 -19.25 -12.83
N GLY A 166 1.56 -18.97 -11.52
CA GLY A 166 2.28 -19.70 -10.50
C GLY A 166 3.67 -19.16 -10.18
N GLN A 167 4.28 -18.33 -11.04
CA GLN A 167 5.54 -17.66 -10.68
C GLN A 167 5.38 -16.84 -9.41
N SER A 168 6.40 -16.85 -8.55
CA SER A 168 6.40 -16.14 -7.28
C SER A 168 7.73 -15.47 -6.98
N ALA A 169 7.68 -14.41 -6.20
CA ALA A 169 8.85 -13.76 -5.62
C ALA A 169 8.59 -13.51 -4.13
N ARG A 170 9.65 -13.45 -3.33
CA ARG A 170 9.56 -13.21 -1.89
C ARG A 170 10.71 -12.34 -1.39
N THR A 171 10.46 -11.65 -0.29
CA THR A 171 11.45 -10.88 0.46
C THR A 171 11.19 -11.03 1.96
N THR A 172 12.24 -11.00 2.76
CA THR A 172 12.12 -11.07 4.23
C THR A 172 12.83 -9.88 4.85
N ARG A 173 12.17 -9.22 5.80
CA ARG A 173 12.76 -8.14 6.61
C ARG A 173 12.11 -8.06 7.98
N ALA A 174 12.79 -7.40 8.91
CA ALA A 174 12.21 -6.92 10.15
C ALA A 174 12.23 -5.39 10.14
N PHE A 175 11.13 -4.77 10.56
CA PHE A 175 11.08 -3.32 10.74
C PHE A 175 11.60 -2.96 12.11
N THR A 176 12.50 -1.99 12.17
CA THR A 176 13.07 -1.48 13.43
C THR A 176 12.25 -0.31 13.97
N THR A 177 12.50 0.06 15.24
CA THR A 177 11.93 1.30 15.80
C THR A 177 12.31 2.52 14.95
N ALA A 178 13.53 2.58 14.44
CA ALA A 178 13.96 3.67 13.56
C ALA A 178 13.17 3.72 12.24
N ASP A 179 12.75 2.58 11.68
CA ASP A 179 11.88 2.55 10.51
C ASP A 179 10.49 3.11 10.83
N ILE A 180 9.97 2.84 12.04
CA ILE A 180 8.68 3.38 12.49
C ILE A 180 8.77 4.89 12.74
N ASP A 181 9.85 5.36 13.35
CA ASP A 181 10.09 6.78 13.58
C ASP A 181 10.21 7.52 12.25
N GLU A 182 10.92 6.95 11.29
CA GLU A 182 11.04 7.49 9.93
C GLU A 182 9.70 7.50 9.20
N TYR A 183 8.91 6.42 9.31
CA TYR A 183 7.55 6.36 8.76
C TYR A 183 6.65 7.46 9.35
N ALA A 184 6.66 7.61 10.67
CA ALA A 184 5.85 8.63 11.35
C ALA A 184 6.27 10.04 10.93
N ALA A 185 7.58 10.32 10.86
CA ALA A 185 8.11 11.61 10.41
C ALA A 185 7.81 11.89 8.94
N LEU A 186 7.88 10.87 8.07
CA LEU A 186 7.64 11.01 6.65
C LEU A 186 6.16 11.14 6.31
N SER A 187 5.28 10.33 6.89
CA SER A 187 3.85 10.31 6.61
C SER A 187 3.05 11.32 7.42
N GLY A 188 3.53 11.67 8.62
CA GLY A 188 2.78 12.38 9.65
C GLY A 188 1.79 11.47 10.42
N ASP A 189 1.95 10.14 10.34
CA ASP A 189 1.12 9.15 11.04
C ASP A 189 1.73 8.79 12.40
N GLY A 190 1.38 9.56 13.43
CA GLY A 190 1.78 9.35 14.82
C GLY A 190 0.87 8.39 15.59
N ASN A 191 0.21 7.44 14.95
CA ASN A 191 -0.70 6.51 15.61
C ASN A 191 0.01 5.72 16.73
N PRO A 192 -0.49 5.77 17.98
CA PRO A 192 0.19 5.14 19.12
C PRO A 192 0.25 3.62 19.04
N PHE A 193 -0.55 2.95 18.24
CA PHE A 193 -0.34 1.52 17.94
C PHE A 193 1.03 1.24 17.32
N PHE A 194 1.59 2.20 16.62
CA PHE A 194 2.88 2.08 15.93
C PHE A 194 4.02 2.69 16.73
N THR A 195 3.78 3.83 17.38
CA THR A 195 4.82 4.68 17.98
C THR A 195 4.97 4.51 19.50
N ASP A 196 4.02 3.84 20.16
CA ASP A 196 4.02 3.63 21.62
C ASP A 196 3.83 2.16 21.99
N THR A 197 4.94 1.49 22.32
CA THR A 197 4.94 0.09 22.75
C THR A 197 4.11 -0.15 24.00
N ALA A 198 4.08 0.79 24.97
CA ALA A 198 3.31 0.64 26.20
C ALA A 198 1.80 0.73 25.90
N PHE A 199 1.41 1.66 25.03
CA PHE A 199 0.04 1.76 24.57
C PHE A 199 -0.39 0.47 23.84
N ALA A 200 0.39 -0.03 22.87
CA ALA A 200 0.05 -1.24 22.13
C ALA A 200 -0.10 -2.44 23.09
N ARG A 201 0.79 -2.59 24.07
CA ARG A 201 0.69 -3.62 25.12
C ARG A 201 -0.56 -3.49 25.99
N SER A 202 -0.97 -2.28 26.32
CA SER A 202 -2.22 -2.04 27.08
C SER A 202 -3.46 -2.50 26.32
N ARG A 203 -3.35 -2.67 25.00
CA ARG A 203 -4.39 -3.18 24.09
C ARG A 203 -4.26 -4.68 23.80
N GLY A 204 -3.36 -5.38 24.49
CA GLY A 204 -3.16 -6.84 24.37
C GLY A 204 -2.24 -7.28 23.23
N PHE A 205 -1.54 -6.35 22.58
CA PHE A 205 -0.51 -6.67 21.58
C PHE A 205 0.85 -6.91 22.29
N ASP A 206 1.74 -7.69 21.68
CA ASP A 206 3.06 -8.00 22.26
C ASP A 206 4.02 -6.80 22.22
N GLY A 207 3.75 -5.81 21.39
CA GLY A 207 4.55 -4.59 21.23
C GLY A 207 3.98 -3.66 20.17
N ALA A 208 4.73 -2.63 19.82
CA ALA A 208 4.35 -1.70 18.77
C ALA A 208 4.17 -2.44 17.43
N LEU A 209 3.16 -2.02 16.67
CA LEU A 209 2.78 -2.66 15.41
C LEU A 209 3.51 -2.03 14.22
N VAL A 210 3.68 -2.82 13.16
CA VAL A 210 4.13 -2.31 11.86
C VAL A 210 2.92 -1.76 11.09
N PRO A 211 2.95 -0.51 10.62
CA PRO A 211 1.86 0.09 9.85
C PRO A 211 1.57 -0.67 8.55
N LEU A 212 0.29 -0.82 8.21
CA LEU A 212 -0.15 -1.50 6.99
C LEU A 212 0.48 -0.93 5.70
N PRO A 213 0.73 0.41 5.56
CA PRO A 213 1.46 0.95 4.42
C PRO A 213 2.91 0.44 4.28
N LEU A 214 3.60 0.16 5.40
CA LEU A 214 4.94 -0.43 5.35
C LEU A 214 4.91 -1.90 4.94
N LEU A 215 3.93 -2.67 5.41
CA LEU A 215 3.70 -4.05 4.96
C LEU A 215 3.37 -4.07 3.46
N GLY A 216 2.55 -3.13 2.98
CA GLY A 216 2.31 -2.90 1.55
C GLY A 216 3.57 -2.47 0.78
N GLY A 217 4.49 -1.76 1.43
CA GLY A 217 5.79 -1.38 0.88
C GLY A 217 6.66 -2.57 0.49
N MET A 218 6.55 -3.70 1.23
CA MET A 218 7.24 -4.94 0.85
C MET A 218 6.70 -5.52 -0.47
N PHE A 219 5.41 -5.32 -0.77
CA PHE A 219 4.86 -5.68 -2.09
C PHE A 219 5.32 -4.73 -3.18
N SER A 220 5.47 -3.42 -2.86
CA SER A 220 6.04 -2.43 -3.78
C SER A 220 7.42 -2.86 -4.27
N ASP A 221 8.31 -3.20 -3.35
CA ASP A 221 9.63 -3.78 -3.67
C ASP A 221 9.51 -4.97 -4.63
N LEU A 222 8.71 -5.97 -4.25
CA LEU A 222 8.58 -7.19 -5.07
C LEU A 222 8.03 -6.91 -6.46
N LEU A 223 6.97 -6.09 -6.57
CA LEU A 223 6.31 -5.80 -7.84
C LEU A 223 7.18 -4.93 -8.75
N GLY A 224 7.84 -3.94 -8.19
CA GLY A 224 8.64 -2.97 -8.94
C GLY A 224 10.03 -3.45 -9.32
N THR A 225 10.60 -4.43 -8.59
CA THR A 225 11.99 -4.84 -8.77
C THR A 225 12.19 -6.30 -9.18
N ARG A 226 11.21 -7.19 -8.88
CA ARG A 226 11.39 -8.67 -9.05
C ARG A 226 10.32 -9.33 -9.90
N LEU A 227 9.03 -9.20 -9.56
CA LEU A 227 7.95 -9.90 -10.25
C LEU A 227 6.67 -9.05 -10.27
N PRO A 228 6.23 -8.52 -11.40
CA PRO A 228 6.78 -8.67 -12.76
C PRO A 228 8.13 -7.99 -12.99
N GLY A 229 8.53 -7.02 -12.12
CA GLY A 229 9.80 -6.33 -12.19
C GLY A 229 9.70 -4.92 -12.80
N ARG A 230 10.84 -4.36 -13.21
CA ARG A 230 10.94 -2.97 -13.67
C ARG A 230 10.04 -2.70 -14.87
N GLY A 231 9.40 -1.53 -14.83
CA GLY A 231 8.40 -1.13 -15.82
C GLY A 231 6.98 -1.56 -15.49
N THR A 232 6.77 -2.21 -14.34
CA THR A 232 5.44 -2.53 -13.81
C THR A 232 4.70 -1.25 -13.40
N GLY A 233 3.48 -1.07 -13.88
CA GLY A 233 2.55 -0.04 -13.44
C GLY A 233 1.55 -0.60 -12.43
N TRP A 234 1.53 -0.10 -11.20
CA TRP A 234 0.57 -0.54 -10.19
C TRP A 234 -0.79 0.11 -10.41
N MET A 235 -1.82 -0.72 -10.63
CA MET A 235 -3.18 -0.26 -10.96
C MET A 235 -4.11 -0.36 -9.75
N LYS A 236 -4.03 -1.46 -8.99
CA LYS A 236 -4.88 -1.72 -7.83
C LYS A 236 -4.14 -2.55 -6.80
N GLN A 237 -4.39 -2.24 -5.53
CA GLN A 237 -4.00 -3.06 -4.38
C GLN A 237 -5.18 -3.23 -3.45
N ALA A 238 -5.40 -4.45 -2.96
CA ALA A 238 -6.21 -4.72 -1.78
C ALA A 238 -5.29 -5.26 -0.69
N LEU A 239 -5.50 -4.81 0.55
CA LEU A 239 -4.74 -5.23 1.72
C LEU A 239 -5.71 -5.53 2.86
N ARG A 240 -5.41 -6.58 3.60
CA ARG A 240 -6.14 -7.05 4.76
C ARG A 240 -5.17 -7.47 5.85
N LEU A 241 -5.25 -6.83 7.01
CA LEU A 241 -4.50 -7.21 8.19
C LEU A 241 -5.22 -8.39 8.86
N CYS A 242 -4.61 -9.58 8.82
CA CYS A 242 -5.16 -10.81 9.39
C CYS A 242 -4.67 -11.05 10.81
N SER A 243 -3.45 -10.62 11.12
CA SER A 243 -2.88 -10.63 12.47
C SER A 243 -1.87 -9.50 12.63
N ALA A 244 -1.54 -9.18 13.87
CA ALA A 244 -0.57 -8.14 14.17
C ALA A 244 0.83 -8.49 13.64
N ALA A 245 1.52 -7.50 13.04
CA ALA A 245 2.96 -7.54 12.79
C ALA A 245 3.64 -6.66 13.83
N HIS A 246 4.64 -7.17 14.53
CA HIS A 246 5.34 -6.41 15.57
C HIS A 246 6.69 -5.89 15.08
N VAL A 247 7.08 -4.74 15.62
CA VAL A 247 8.42 -4.18 15.39
C VAL A 247 9.47 -5.16 15.87
N GLY A 248 10.50 -5.41 15.04
CA GLY A 248 11.57 -6.36 15.30
C GLY A 248 11.27 -7.80 14.86
N GLU A 249 10.05 -8.11 14.47
CA GLU A 249 9.66 -9.44 14.00
C GLU A 249 10.11 -9.66 12.54
N PRO A 250 10.74 -10.82 12.22
CA PRO A 250 10.99 -11.21 10.83
C PRO A 250 9.68 -11.47 10.09
N LEU A 251 9.44 -10.71 9.02
CA LEU A 251 8.25 -10.80 8.17
C LEU A 251 8.66 -11.20 6.76
N THR A 252 7.99 -12.18 6.18
CA THR A 252 8.21 -12.63 4.80
C THR A 252 7.03 -12.26 3.93
N ALA A 253 7.23 -11.31 3.02
CA ALA A 253 6.27 -10.99 1.96
C ALA A 253 6.49 -11.89 0.75
N SER A 254 5.39 -12.28 0.11
CA SER A 254 5.41 -13.00 -1.16
C SER A 254 4.35 -12.45 -2.12
N VAL A 255 4.66 -12.49 -3.40
CA VAL A 255 3.71 -12.26 -4.49
C VAL A 255 3.73 -13.45 -5.43
N ARG A 256 2.54 -13.85 -5.92
CA ARG A 256 2.41 -14.98 -6.85
C ARG A 256 1.43 -14.64 -7.96
N ILE A 257 1.83 -14.81 -9.20
CA ILE A 257 0.95 -14.60 -10.36
C ILE A 257 -0.18 -15.63 -10.31
N VAL A 258 -1.41 -15.13 -10.24
CA VAL A 258 -2.63 -15.96 -10.22
C VAL A 258 -3.41 -15.88 -11.53
N ARG A 259 -3.23 -14.80 -12.30
CA ARG A 259 -3.92 -14.63 -13.59
C ARG A 259 -3.14 -13.69 -14.50
N LEU A 260 -3.13 -14.03 -15.79
CA LEU A 260 -2.62 -13.19 -16.87
C LEU A 260 -3.76 -12.83 -17.83
N ARG A 261 -3.73 -11.62 -18.36
CA ARG A 261 -4.66 -11.13 -19.39
C ARG A 261 -3.84 -10.46 -20.49
N ALA A 262 -3.44 -11.27 -21.49
CA ALA A 262 -2.51 -10.85 -22.53
C ALA A 262 -3.10 -9.72 -23.40
N ASP A 263 -4.40 -9.74 -23.68
CA ASP A 263 -5.13 -8.74 -24.45
C ASP A 263 -5.06 -7.33 -23.82
N LYS A 264 -4.88 -7.26 -22.51
CA LYS A 264 -4.85 -6.03 -21.71
C LYS A 264 -3.50 -5.73 -21.09
N GLU A 265 -2.53 -6.62 -21.27
CA GLU A 265 -1.21 -6.57 -20.63
C GLU A 265 -1.30 -6.45 -19.09
N LEU A 266 -2.29 -7.12 -18.49
CA LEU A 266 -2.58 -7.06 -17.07
C LEU A 266 -2.23 -8.38 -16.38
N VAL A 267 -1.68 -8.26 -15.17
CA VAL A 267 -1.32 -9.37 -14.28
C VAL A 267 -2.01 -9.20 -12.94
N ASN A 268 -2.71 -10.25 -12.49
CA ASN A 268 -3.21 -10.33 -11.13
C ASN A 268 -2.24 -11.18 -10.30
N LEU A 269 -1.90 -10.70 -9.11
CA LEU A 269 -1.06 -11.41 -8.16
C LEU A 269 -1.76 -11.53 -6.82
N ALA A 270 -1.69 -12.71 -6.20
CA ALA A 270 -1.88 -12.84 -4.77
C ALA A 270 -0.66 -12.28 -4.04
N ALA A 271 -0.88 -11.62 -2.92
CA ALA A 271 0.14 -10.93 -2.14
C ALA A 271 -0.07 -11.23 -0.65
N ASP A 272 0.90 -11.89 -0.01
CA ASP A 272 0.80 -12.31 1.38
C ASP A 272 2.04 -11.88 2.18
N VAL A 273 1.83 -11.52 3.47
CA VAL A 273 2.91 -11.38 4.45
C VAL A 273 2.70 -12.41 5.54
N HIS A 274 3.76 -13.12 5.89
CA HIS A 274 3.77 -14.12 6.96
C HIS A 274 4.75 -13.72 8.06
N GLY A 275 4.39 -14.00 9.31
CA GLY A 275 5.30 -13.97 10.45
C GLY A 275 6.26 -15.15 10.45
N ALA A 276 7.26 -15.12 11.33
CA ALA A 276 8.26 -16.19 11.47
C ALA A 276 7.66 -17.54 11.89
N ASP A 277 6.53 -17.52 12.58
CA ASP A 277 5.75 -18.69 13.00
C ASP A 277 4.82 -19.24 11.88
N GLY A 278 4.84 -18.62 10.71
CA GLY A 278 4.01 -19.00 9.56
C GLY A 278 2.58 -18.44 9.59
N ARG A 279 2.18 -17.69 10.64
CA ARG A 279 0.86 -17.04 10.66
C ARG A 279 0.74 -16.03 9.52
N ILE A 280 -0.45 -15.89 8.99
CA ILE A 280 -0.74 -14.86 7.99
C ILE A 280 -0.90 -13.53 8.72
N VAL A 281 -0.08 -12.56 8.33
CA VAL A 281 -0.13 -11.18 8.83
C VAL A 281 -0.97 -10.29 7.90
N VAL A 282 -0.67 -10.34 6.60
CA VAL A 282 -1.45 -9.61 5.58
C VAL A 282 -1.80 -10.56 4.45
N GLN A 283 -3.03 -10.45 3.96
CA GLN A 283 -3.43 -10.99 2.67
C GLN A 283 -3.85 -9.85 1.75
N GLY A 284 -3.59 -10.02 0.46
CA GLY A 284 -3.98 -9.03 -0.52
C GLY A 284 -3.93 -9.52 -1.95
N GLU A 285 -4.38 -8.62 -2.82
CA GLU A 285 -4.34 -8.80 -4.26
C GLU A 285 -3.79 -7.57 -4.92
N SER A 286 -2.91 -7.78 -5.90
CA SER A 286 -2.37 -6.72 -6.75
C SER A 286 -2.85 -6.91 -8.18
N LEU A 287 -3.22 -5.80 -8.83
CA LEU A 287 -3.42 -5.71 -10.27
C LEU A 287 -2.37 -4.78 -10.84
N VAL A 288 -1.59 -5.28 -11.78
CA VAL A 288 -0.52 -4.49 -12.40
C VAL A 288 -0.60 -4.53 -13.92
N LEU A 289 -0.17 -3.43 -14.54
CA LEU A 289 0.02 -3.27 -15.97
C LEU A 289 1.49 -3.52 -16.32
N VAL A 290 1.75 -4.40 -17.29
CA VAL A 290 3.11 -4.80 -17.68
C VAL A 290 3.51 -4.33 -19.09
N ARG A 291 2.75 -3.38 -19.64
CA ARG A 291 3.01 -2.79 -20.96
C ARG A 291 4.44 -2.24 -21.13
N ASN A 292 4.97 -1.67 -20.05
CA ASN A 292 6.30 -1.04 -20.07
C ASN A 292 7.38 -1.90 -19.41
N LEU A 293 7.13 -3.19 -19.21
CA LEU A 293 8.09 -4.11 -18.63
C LEU A 293 9.41 -4.06 -19.43
N GLU A 294 10.54 -3.82 -18.76
CA GLU A 294 11.85 -3.63 -19.39
C GLU A 294 12.29 -4.89 -20.15
N ASP A 295 12.05 -6.06 -19.56
CA ASP A 295 12.37 -7.35 -20.20
C ASP A 295 11.08 -8.08 -20.57
N LYS A 296 10.64 -7.86 -21.81
CA LYS A 296 9.47 -8.53 -22.40
C LYS A 296 9.82 -9.84 -23.10
N ARG A 297 11.15 -10.14 -23.28
CA ARG A 297 11.58 -11.30 -24.05
C ARG A 297 11.18 -12.58 -23.33
N THR A 298 10.51 -13.46 -24.03
CA THR A 298 10.39 -14.86 -23.66
C THR A 298 11.76 -15.46 -23.89
N GLU A 299 12.46 -15.92 -22.87
CA GLU A 299 13.55 -16.87 -23.09
C GLU A 299 12.93 -18.08 -23.77
N ILE A 300 13.10 -18.18 -25.07
CA ILE A 300 12.90 -19.44 -25.78
C ILE A 300 14.02 -20.32 -25.26
N ALA A 301 13.68 -21.26 -24.37
CA ALA A 301 14.61 -22.29 -23.95
C ALA A 301 15.10 -23.01 -25.24
N ALA A 302 16.41 -22.93 -25.48
CA ALA A 302 17.09 -23.69 -26.50
C ALA A 302 17.15 -25.17 -26.10
#